data_884a749f9ae5cf520f7c8daf6d79503c
#
_entry.id   884a749f9ae5cf520f7c8daf6d79503c
#
_cell.length_a   1.000
_cell.length_b   1.000
_cell.length_c   1.000
_cell.angle_alpha   90.00
_cell.angle_beta   90.00
_cell.angle_gamma   90.00
#
_symmetry.space_group_name_H-M   'P 1'
#
loop_
_entity.id
_entity.type
_entity.pdbx_description
1 polymer ?
#
loop_
_entity_poly.entity_id
_entity_poly.type
_entity_poly.pdbx_seq_one_letter_code
_entity_poly.pdbx_strand_id
1 'polypeptide(L)'
;MVTIGSHGSWQPGRGPMTTWTASPASREIMARAESDPMPPSFQQEQHLRTAYNAKALGRNVPRLIMAAWDVDGWCDVAAMTDAINLHIRRHDTYHSAFDVTADAITRRTIDNADRIEFIPTSLGFMEEDEIRHHVLTATPGTLEWDCFTFGVIQKADSFTVYANIDHLHTDGTSAGLIYQDIHLTYQGLVAGRPASLPQTSSYRDFAAHQRDQVEATTLDSRPIKDWVDFARETDGDWPSFPVELGDTSISTAGGVVTVELLNDDQTQAFNNACRAAGARFSGGVMACAALADHQFTGAETYHSFTPSDTRSGDAQSMSAGWYASLFPVSVPVGDGDFAQMSRAAQKSFDANKHLSAIPFRRVLDLASPEELGVTLASQPSMMVSLMDFRALAAADANHLGIYLDNLSHGGINTWIIRHADQTTVTVSFPDTAEGRHSVHNYIAVLRGIFAEAAEPNADWADEVADHAFAHSA
;
A
#
# COMPACT_ATOMS: atom_id res chain seq x y z
N MET A 1 9.10 15.62 4.30
CA MET A 1 9.32 14.14 4.39
C MET A 1 7.96 13.46 4.37
N VAL A 2 7.79 12.39 3.59
CA VAL A 2 6.58 11.57 3.60
C VAL A 2 6.68 10.56 4.75
N THR A 3 5.65 10.43 5.58
CA THR A 3 5.64 9.48 6.70
C THR A 3 4.55 8.43 6.51
N ILE A 4 4.79 7.20 7.00
CA ILE A 4 3.73 6.19 7.15
C ILE A 4 3.51 5.97 8.64
N GLY A 5 2.26 5.96 9.07
CA GLY A 5 1.87 5.77 10.45
C GLY A 5 0.49 5.14 10.61
N SER A 6 -0.04 5.14 11.81
CA SER A 6 -1.44 4.80 12.08
C SER A 6 -2.26 6.07 12.32
N HIS A 7 -3.57 5.99 12.17
CA HIS A 7 -4.46 7.08 12.58
C HIS A 7 -4.23 7.51 14.03
N GLY A 8 -3.86 6.57 14.92
CA GLY A 8 -3.53 6.86 16.32
C GLY A 8 -2.26 7.68 16.49
N SER A 9 -1.31 7.61 15.56
CA SER A 9 -0.07 8.39 15.58
C SER A 9 -0.19 9.73 14.84
N TRP A 10 -1.29 9.96 14.11
CA TRP A 10 -1.52 11.20 13.39
C TRP A 10 -1.76 12.36 14.34
N GLN A 11 -1.10 13.48 14.10
CA GLN A 11 -1.21 14.71 14.89
C GLN A 11 -1.85 15.83 14.05
N PRO A 12 -3.19 15.84 13.90
CA PRO A 12 -3.89 16.84 13.09
C PRO A 12 -3.79 18.26 13.66
N GLY A 13 -3.44 18.38 14.95
CA GLY A 13 -3.66 19.59 15.72
C GLY A 13 -5.13 19.77 16.08
N ARG A 14 -5.50 20.94 16.58
CA ARG A 14 -6.87 21.30 16.95
C ARG A 14 -7.33 22.53 16.18
N GLY A 15 -8.62 22.66 15.92
CA GLY A 15 -9.17 23.82 15.24
C GLY A 15 -10.55 23.59 14.65
N PRO A 16 -11.10 24.62 13.97
CA PRO A 16 -12.31 24.45 13.17
C PRO A 16 -12.14 23.38 12.11
N MET A 17 -13.04 22.40 12.07
CA MET A 17 -13.03 21.30 11.14
C MET A 17 -14.18 21.42 10.14
N THR A 18 -13.88 21.18 8.87
CA THR A 18 -14.85 21.00 7.79
C THR A 18 -14.63 19.66 7.14
N THR A 19 -15.70 18.88 6.94
CA THR A 19 -15.64 17.57 6.28
C THR A 19 -16.48 17.57 5.02
N TRP A 20 -16.08 16.78 4.01
CA TRP A 20 -16.83 16.57 2.77
C TRP A 20 -17.29 15.12 2.69
N THR A 21 -18.58 14.95 2.48
CA THR A 21 -19.25 13.65 2.30
C THR A 21 -20.17 13.73 1.09
N ALA A 22 -20.57 12.57 0.55
CA ALA A 22 -21.50 12.53 -0.57
C ALA A 22 -22.80 13.26 -0.25
N SER A 23 -23.27 14.09 -1.19
CA SER A 23 -24.55 14.78 -1.05
C SER A 23 -25.72 13.77 -1.01
N PRO A 24 -26.86 14.10 -0.37
CA PRO A 24 -28.05 13.25 -0.42
C PRO A 24 -28.48 12.93 -1.86
N ALA A 25 -28.35 13.89 -2.78
CA ALA A 25 -28.66 13.69 -4.19
C ALA A 25 -27.74 12.65 -4.84
N SER A 26 -26.43 12.70 -4.57
CA SER A 26 -25.46 11.73 -5.08
C SER A 26 -25.73 10.33 -4.55
N ARG A 27 -26.07 10.18 -3.27
CA ARG A 27 -26.46 8.89 -2.67
C ARG A 27 -27.74 8.34 -3.31
N GLU A 28 -28.72 9.19 -3.59
CA GLU A 28 -29.96 8.80 -4.28
C GLU A 28 -29.68 8.35 -5.71
N ILE A 29 -28.80 9.05 -6.43
CA ILE A 29 -28.38 8.66 -7.79
C ILE A 29 -27.71 7.29 -7.76
N MET A 30 -26.77 7.06 -6.84
CA MET A 30 -26.10 5.75 -6.70
C MET A 30 -27.09 4.64 -6.32
N ALA A 31 -28.02 4.92 -5.42
CA ALA A 31 -29.06 3.94 -5.02
C ALA A 31 -29.96 3.50 -6.19
N ARG A 32 -30.12 4.36 -7.21
CA ARG A 32 -30.88 4.11 -8.43
C ARG A 32 -30.01 3.75 -9.65
N ALA A 33 -28.71 3.70 -9.49
CA ALA A 33 -27.79 3.36 -10.58
C ALA A 33 -28.07 1.94 -11.08
N GLU A 34 -27.97 1.76 -12.39
CA GLU A 34 -28.21 0.46 -13.01
C GLU A 34 -27.09 -0.53 -12.66
N SER A 35 -27.44 -1.81 -12.73
CA SER A 35 -26.47 -2.88 -12.59
C SER A 35 -25.50 -2.86 -13.77
N ASP A 36 -24.23 -2.88 -13.47
CA ASP A 36 -23.13 -2.97 -14.42
C ASP A 36 -22.63 -4.43 -14.45
N PRO A 37 -22.60 -5.09 -15.61
CA PRO A 37 -22.16 -6.49 -15.70
C PRO A 37 -20.67 -6.67 -15.39
N MET A 38 -19.89 -5.56 -15.36
CA MET A 38 -18.46 -5.61 -15.10
C MET A 38 -18.17 -6.00 -13.65
N PRO A 39 -17.44 -7.11 -13.38
CA PRO A 39 -17.12 -7.52 -12.02
C PRO A 39 -16.12 -6.55 -11.37
N PRO A 40 -15.99 -6.59 -10.03
CA PRO A 40 -14.87 -5.93 -9.34
C PRO A 40 -13.54 -6.54 -9.76
N SER A 41 -12.42 -5.83 -9.56
CA SER A 41 -11.10 -6.46 -9.64
C SER A 41 -10.96 -7.59 -8.61
N PHE A 42 -9.96 -8.45 -8.75
CA PHE A 42 -9.75 -9.54 -7.77
C PHE A 42 -9.45 -9.00 -6.38
N GLN A 43 -8.69 -7.90 -6.27
CA GLN A 43 -8.41 -7.25 -5.00
C GLN A 43 -9.68 -6.68 -4.37
N GLN A 44 -10.49 -5.99 -5.17
CA GLN A 44 -11.79 -5.47 -4.71
C GLN A 44 -12.72 -6.60 -4.28
N GLU A 45 -12.82 -7.69 -5.04
CA GLU A 45 -13.64 -8.83 -4.66
C GLU A 45 -13.24 -9.43 -3.33
N GLN A 46 -11.94 -9.69 -3.13
CA GLN A 46 -11.43 -10.24 -1.89
C GLN A 46 -11.75 -9.33 -0.70
N HIS A 47 -11.54 -8.02 -0.86
CA HIS A 47 -11.81 -7.02 0.18
C HIS A 47 -13.30 -6.94 0.52
N LEU A 48 -14.17 -6.90 -0.49
CA LEU A 48 -15.62 -6.87 -0.32
C LEU A 48 -16.13 -8.13 0.40
N ARG A 49 -15.64 -9.32 0.03
CA ARG A 49 -16.02 -10.57 0.71
C ARG A 49 -15.51 -10.62 2.15
N THR A 50 -14.29 -10.13 2.39
CA THR A 50 -13.73 -10.00 3.75
C THR A 50 -14.60 -9.08 4.60
N ALA A 51 -14.99 -7.92 4.09
CA ALA A 51 -15.85 -6.97 4.78
C ALA A 51 -17.26 -7.54 5.02
N TYR A 52 -17.83 -8.25 4.04
CA TYR A 52 -19.13 -8.92 4.16
C TYR A 52 -19.13 -9.99 5.27
N ASN A 53 -18.13 -10.87 5.28
CA ASN A 53 -18.00 -11.93 6.28
C ASN A 53 -17.73 -11.37 7.67
N ALA A 54 -16.87 -10.34 7.78
CA ALA A 54 -16.59 -9.68 9.05
C ALA A 54 -17.84 -9.01 9.63
N LYS A 55 -18.64 -8.33 8.79
CA LYS A 55 -19.93 -7.72 9.20
C LYS A 55 -20.90 -8.78 9.74
N ALA A 56 -20.97 -9.93 9.08
CA ALA A 56 -21.83 -11.05 9.55
C ALA A 56 -21.39 -11.58 10.92
N LEU A 57 -20.11 -11.47 11.27
CA LEU A 57 -19.54 -11.86 12.56
C LEU A 57 -19.48 -10.71 13.59
N GLY A 58 -19.98 -9.52 13.25
CA GLY A 58 -19.89 -8.33 14.10
C GLY A 58 -18.44 -7.86 14.34
N ARG A 59 -17.54 -8.13 13.39
CA ARG A 59 -16.11 -7.76 13.46
C ARG A 59 -15.80 -6.61 12.52
N ASN A 60 -14.80 -5.81 12.89
CA ASN A 60 -14.19 -4.83 12.01
C ASN A 60 -12.93 -5.40 11.36
N VAL A 61 -12.61 -4.94 10.16
CA VAL A 61 -11.38 -5.27 9.43
C VAL A 61 -10.64 -4.01 9.04
N PRO A 62 -9.33 -4.04 8.93
CA PRO A 62 -8.54 -2.92 8.39
C PRO A 62 -9.00 -2.58 6.97
N ARG A 63 -9.25 -1.30 6.74
CA ARG A 63 -9.82 -0.86 5.45
C ARG A 63 -9.43 0.55 5.02
N LEU A 64 -9.00 1.41 5.94
CA LEU A 64 -8.79 2.83 5.64
C LEU A 64 -7.32 3.13 5.39
N ILE A 65 -7.07 3.86 4.32
CA ILE A 65 -5.79 4.51 4.02
C ILE A 65 -6.09 6.00 3.94
N MET A 66 -5.45 6.78 4.79
CA MET A 66 -5.59 8.23 4.84
C MET A 66 -4.31 8.89 4.33
N ALA A 67 -4.46 9.80 3.38
CA ALA A 67 -3.43 10.78 3.06
C ALA A 67 -3.74 12.09 3.79
N ALA A 68 -2.75 12.69 4.45
CA ALA A 68 -2.92 13.99 5.11
C ALA A 68 -1.69 14.88 4.87
N TRP A 69 -1.91 16.18 4.66
CA TRP A 69 -0.84 17.16 4.40
C TRP A 69 -1.23 18.55 4.86
N ASP A 70 -0.22 19.37 5.12
CA ASP A 70 -0.41 20.76 5.51
C ASP A 70 -0.35 21.70 4.30
N VAL A 71 -1.13 22.77 4.34
CA VAL A 71 -1.16 23.86 3.36
C VAL A 71 -1.12 25.20 4.12
N ASP A 72 -0.27 26.12 3.69
CA ASP A 72 -0.14 27.43 4.32
C ASP A 72 -1.39 28.30 4.10
N GLY A 73 -1.70 29.12 5.09
CA GLY A 73 -2.78 30.11 5.03
C GLY A 73 -4.13 29.60 5.51
N TRP A 74 -5.22 30.23 5.01
CA TRP A 74 -6.59 29.89 5.31
C TRP A 74 -7.22 29.13 4.14
N CYS A 75 -7.97 28.08 4.48
CA CYS A 75 -8.65 27.29 3.46
C CYS A 75 -9.78 28.07 2.80
N ASP A 76 -9.72 28.22 1.49
CA ASP A 76 -10.87 28.57 0.67
C ASP A 76 -11.75 27.33 0.50
N VAL A 77 -12.84 27.26 1.26
CA VAL A 77 -13.74 26.10 1.28
C VAL A 77 -14.40 25.87 -0.08
N ALA A 78 -14.67 26.93 -0.87
CA ALA A 78 -15.27 26.77 -2.19
C ALA A 78 -14.25 26.15 -3.17
N ALA A 79 -13.03 26.65 -3.22
CA ALA A 79 -11.96 26.09 -4.04
C ALA A 79 -11.63 24.65 -3.62
N MET A 80 -11.63 24.33 -2.32
CA MET A 80 -11.40 22.98 -1.83
C MET A 80 -12.57 22.04 -2.21
N THR A 81 -13.81 22.52 -2.16
CA THR A 81 -14.97 21.74 -2.64
C THR A 81 -14.84 21.38 -4.11
N ASP A 82 -14.43 22.34 -4.94
CA ASP A 82 -14.22 22.10 -6.36
C ASP A 82 -13.06 21.14 -6.60
N ALA A 83 -11.95 21.27 -5.86
CA ALA A 83 -10.78 20.39 -5.99
C ALA A 83 -11.12 18.92 -5.62
N ILE A 84 -11.84 18.70 -4.52
CA ILE A 84 -12.30 17.38 -4.09
C ILE A 84 -13.24 16.77 -5.13
N ASN A 85 -14.24 17.54 -5.60
CA ASN A 85 -15.20 17.06 -6.59
C ASN A 85 -14.54 16.75 -7.93
N LEU A 86 -13.56 17.54 -8.35
CA LEU A 86 -12.76 17.26 -9.55
C LEU A 86 -11.98 15.95 -9.41
N HIS A 87 -11.34 15.71 -8.26
CA HIS A 87 -10.63 14.45 -8.00
C HIS A 87 -11.59 13.25 -8.09
N ILE A 88 -12.74 13.29 -7.40
CA ILE A 88 -13.71 12.20 -7.40
C ILE A 88 -14.25 11.93 -8.81
N ARG A 89 -14.58 12.97 -9.58
CA ARG A 89 -15.10 12.85 -10.94
C ARG A 89 -14.05 12.37 -11.94
N ARG A 90 -12.78 12.63 -11.67
CA ARG A 90 -11.66 12.24 -12.51
C ARG A 90 -11.36 10.74 -12.45
N HIS A 91 -11.61 10.09 -11.32
CA HIS A 91 -11.25 8.69 -11.07
C HIS A 91 -12.50 7.83 -10.91
N ASP A 92 -12.76 6.99 -11.90
CA ASP A 92 -13.98 6.18 -11.98
C ASP A 92 -14.05 5.03 -10.96
N THR A 93 -12.97 4.76 -10.21
CA THR A 93 -13.04 3.87 -9.05
C THR A 93 -14.11 4.34 -8.04
N TYR A 94 -14.30 5.64 -7.89
CA TYR A 94 -15.31 6.25 -7.00
C TYR A 94 -16.74 6.21 -7.53
N HIS A 95 -16.93 5.84 -8.82
CA HIS A 95 -18.23 5.90 -9.46
C HIS A 95 -19.03 4.61 -9.30
N SER A 96 -18.50 3.58 -8.64
CA SER A 96 -19.14 2.29 -8.49
C SER A 96 -19.46 1.96 -7.04
N ALA A 97 -20.62 1.33 -6.83
CA ALA A 97 -21.03 0.65 -5.61
C ALA A 97 -21.11 -0.87 -5.86
N PHE A 98 -21.07 -1.66 -4.79
CA PHE A 98 -21.11 -3.11 -4.88
C PHE A 98 -22.15 -3.67 -3.92
N ASP A 99 -23.13 -4.36 -4.45
CA ASP A 99 -24.09 -5.16 -3.67
C ASP A 99 -23.50 -6.55 -3.47
N VAL A 100 -23.19 -6.91 -2.22
CA VAL A 100 -22.51 -8.16 -1.86
C VAL A 100 -23.47 -9.09 -1.17
N THR A 101 -23.57 -10.32 -1.69
CA THR A 101 -24.30 -11.44 -1.07
C THR A 101 -23.33 -12.61 -0.85
N ALA A 102 -23.81 -13.69 -0.23
CA ALA A 102 -23.00 -14.90 -0.07
C ALA A 102 -22.50 -15.46 -1.41
N ASP A 103 -23.34 -15.38 -2.45
CA ASP A 103 -23.09 -16.05 -3.74
C ASP A 103 -22.59 -15.12 -4.83
N ALA A 104 -22.82 -13.79 -4.73
CA ALA A 104 -22.56 -12.87 -5.81
C ALA A 104 -22.11 -11.49 -5.32
N ILE A 105 -21.40 -10.77 -6.19
CA ILE A 105 -21.12 -9.34 -6.07
C ILE A 105 -21.64 -8.70 -7.36
N THR A 106 -22.52 -7.71 -7.22
CA THR A 106 -23.09 -6.96 -8.32
C THR A 106 -22.61 -5.52 -8.25
N ARG A 107 -22.04 -5.02 -9.34
CA ARG A 107 -21.62 -3.61 -9.46
C ARG A 107 -22.82 -2.76 -9.89
N ARG A 108 -22.91 -1.56 -9.35
CA ARG A 108 -23.75 -0.45 -9.86
C ARG A 108 -22.84 0.73 -10.13
N THR A 109 -23.04 1.43 -11.25
CA THR A 109 -22.14 2.51 -11.67
C THR A 109 -22.91 3.78 -12.04
N ILE A 110 -22.41 4.93 -11.60
CA ILE A 110 -22.88 6.24 -12.08
C ILE A 110 -22.07 6.57 -13.33
N ASP A 111 -22.71 6.53 -14.51
CA ASP A 111 -22.04 6.79 -15.79
C ASP A 111 -21.67 8.26 -15.99
N ASN A 112 -22.49 9.18 -15.49
CA ASN A 112 -22.20 10.61 -15.57
C ASN A 112 -21.59 11.11 -14.26
N ALA A 113 -20.26 11.21 -14.24
CA ALA A 113 -19.47 11.67 -13.09
C ALA A 113 -19.82 13.09 -12.63
N ASP A 114 -20.30 13.97 -13.53
CA ASP A 114 -20.70 15.34 -13.18
C ASP A 114 -21.87 15.40 -12.19
N ARG A 115 -22.60 14.30 -12.05
CA ARG A 115 -23.70 14.16 -11.09
C ARG A 115 -23.24 13.79 -9.69
N ILE A 116 -21.97 13.44 -9.51
CA ILE A 116 -21.38 13.14 -8.22
C ILE A 116 -20.95 14.44 -7.56
N GLU A 117 -21.45 14.68 -6.36
CA GLU A 117 -21.17 15.87 -5.58
C GLU A 117 -20.90 15.51 -4.13
N PHE A 118 -19.77 15.98 -3.61
CA PHE A 118 -19.41 15.97 -2.21
C PHE A 118 -19.53 17.39 -1.66
N ILE A 119 -20.24 17.53 -0.56
CA ILE A 119 -20.60 18.84 0.01
C ILE A 119 -19.91 19.05 1.36
N PRO A 120 -19.48 20.28 1.67
CA PRO A 120 -18.85 20.60 2.93
C PRO A 120 -19.86 20.68 4.07
N THR A 121 -19.46 20.19 5.24
CA THR A 121 -20.16 20.35 6.50
C THR A 121 -19.20 20.87 7.55
N SER A 122 -19.47 22.03 8.13
CA SER A 122 -18.67 22.56 9.25
C SER A 122 -19.06 21.86 10.54
N LEU A 123 -18.07 21.32 11.25
CA LEU A 123 -18.23 20.65 12.54
C LEU A 123 -17.89 21.58 13.71
N GLY A 124 -17.45 22.84 13.43
CA GLY A 124 -16.98 23.75 14.45
C GLY A 124 -15.58 23.42 14.94
N PHE A 125 -15.22 23.96 16.10
CA PHE A 125 -13.91 23.72 16.71
C PHE A 125 -13.88 22.35 17.37
N MET A 126 -12.82 21.58 17.08
CA MET A 126 -12.60 20.23 17.63
C MET A 126 -11.20 20.12 18.22
N GLU A 127 -11.09 19.36 19.30
CA GLU A 127 -9.80 18.97 19.88
C GLU A 127 -9.21 17.80 19.09
N GLU A 128 -7.91 17.60 19.22
CA GLU A 128 -7.15 16.62 18.43
C GLU A 128 -7.70 15.20 18.52
N ASP A 129 -8.07 14.74 19.72
CA ASP A 129 -8.66 13.41 19.94
C ASP A 129 -10.04 13.26 19.30
N GLU A 130 -10.84 14.32 19.32
CA GLU A 130 -12.16 14.36 18.68
C GLU A 130 -12.02 14.28 17.17
N ILE A 131 -11.02 14.97 16.59
CA ILE A 131 -10.70 14.90 15.15
C ILE A 131 -10.29 13.48 14.77
N ARG A 132 -9.34 12.87 15.50
CA ARG A 132 -8.92 11.48 15.23
C ARG A 132 -10.09 10.51 15.30
N HIS A 133 -10.91 10.63 16.33
CA HIS A 133 -12.11 9.79 16.47
C HIS A 133 -13.09 9.99 15.32
N HIS A 134 -13.37 11.25 14.96
CA HIS A 134 -14.27 11.55 13.83
C HIS A 134 -13.77 10.95 12.52
N VAL A 135 -12.50 11.13 12.17
CA VAL A 135 -11.92 10.61 10.92
C VAL A 135 -12.01 9.09 10.84
N LEU A 136 -11.78 8.38 11.95
CA LEU A 136 -11.90 6.93 12.00
C LEU A 136 -13.34 6.42 11.86
N THR A 137 -14.33 7.18 12.37
CA THR A 137 -15.70 6.68 12.53
C THR A 137 -16.69 7.25 11.53
N ALA A 138 -16.40 8.41 10.94
CA ALA A 138 -17.33 9.11 10.04
C ALA A 138 -17.31 8.58 8.60
N THR A 139 -16.23 7.89 8.17
CA THR A 139 -16.17 7.29 6.85
C THR A 139 -17.05 6.04 6.80
N PRO A 140 -18.06 5.99 5.91
CA PRO A 140 -18.96 4.84 5.76
C PRO A 140 -18.20 3.54 5.51
N GLY A 141 -18.83 2.41 5.80
CA GLY A 141 -18.21 1.08 5.68
C GLY A 141 -17.94 0.67 4.24
N THR A 142 -17.04 -0.30 4.04
CA THR A 142 -16.64 -0.83 2.71
C THR A 142 -17.82 -1.25 1.82
N LEU A 143 -18.94 -1.69 2.42
CA LEU A 143 -20.14 -2.11 1.68
C LEU A 143 -21.08 -0.94 1.33
N GLU A 144 -20.75 0.28 1.74
CA GLU A 144 -21.44 1.49 1.34
C GLU A 144 -20.69 2.14 0.16
N TRP A 145 -21.41 2.79 -0.75
CA TRP A 145 -20.78 3.44 -1.90
C TRP A 145 -19.73 4.49 -1.51
N ASP A 146 -20.11 5.39 -0.61
CA ASP A 146 -19.32 6.56 -0.22
C ASP A 146 -18.33 6.25 0.93
N CYS A 147 -17.67 5.10 0.85
CA CYS A 147 -16.66 4.66 1.82
C CYS A 147 -15.35 5.47 1.73
N PHE A 148 -15.45 6.76 1.47
CA PHE A 148 -14.38 7.74 1.41
C PHE A 148 -14.86 9.12 1.86
N THR A 149 -14.02 9.83 2.60
CA THR A 149 -14.31 11.17 3.13
C THR A 149 -13.09 12.06 3.03
N PHE A 150 -13.33 13.37 3.00
CA PHE A 150 -12.27 14.37 2.96
C PHE A 150 -12.52 15.40 4.05
N GLY A 151 -11.49 16.12 4.45
CA GLY A 151 -11.67 17.20 5.40
C GLY A 151 -10.49 18.12 5.52
N VAL A 152 -10.73 19.20 6.24
CA VAL A 152 -9.77 20.26 6.54
C VAL A 152 -9.86 20.61 8.01
N ILE A 153 -8.72 20.75 8.65
CA ILE A 153 -8.57 21.29 10.02
C ILE A 153 -7.82 22.61 9.89
N GLN A 154 -8.49 23.73 10.20
CA GLN A 154 -7.88 25.06 10.15
C GLN A 154 -7.03 25.30 11.39
N LYS A 155 -5.78 25.69 11.22
CA LYS A 155 -4.85 26.15 12.23
C LYS A 155 -4.69 27.67 12.12
N ALA A 156 -3.80 28.29 12.91
CA ALA A 156 -3.61 29.75 12.92
C ALA A 156 -3.10 30.26 11.56
N ASP A 157 -2.05 29.65 11.02
CA ASP A 157 -1.36 30.11 9.81
C ASP A 157 -1.34 29.06 8.67
N SER A 158 -2.00 27.92 8.89
CA SER A 158 -2.06 26.81 7.94
C SER A 158 -3.33 26.00 8.15
N PHE A 159 -3.58 25.05 7.29
CA PHE A 159 -4.62 24.05 7.49
C PHE A 159 -4.11 22.67 7.07
N THR A 160 -4.59 21.64 7.75
CA THR A 160 -4.33 20.26 7.39
C THR A 160 -5.47 19.74 6.53
N VAL A 161 -5.16 19.22 5.35
CA VAL A 161 -6.10 18.47 4.50
C VAL A 161 -5.96 16.99 4.83
N TYR A 162 -7.05 16.24 4.85
CA TYR A 162 -7.02 14.79 4.84
C TYR A 162 -7.98 14.21 3.80
N ALA A 163 -7.59 13.08 3.23
CA ALA A 163 -8.43 12.22 2.40
C ALA A 163 -8.38 10.82 3.01
N ASN A 164 -9.50 10.35 3.59
CA ASN A 164 -9.62 9.07 4.25
C ASN A 164 -10.45 8.12 3.38
N ILE A 165 -9.81 7.12 2.79
CA ILE A 165 -10.38 6.34 1.69
C ILE A 165 -10.28 4.86 2.01
N ASP A 166 -11.37 4.12 1.80
CA ASP A 166 -11.37 2.67 1.89
C ASP A 166 -10.42 2.05 0.84
N HIS A 167 -9.67 1.04 1.24
CA HIS A 167 -8.72 0.35 0.35
C HIS A 167 -9.40 -0.21 -0.91
N LEU A 168 -10.73 -0.32 -0.91
CA LEU A 168 -11.52 -0.66 -2.11
C LEU A 168 -11.22 0.26 -3.30
N HIS A 169 -10.85 1.53 -3.04
CA HIS A 169 -10.65 2.58 -4.03
C HIS A 169 -9.23 3.15 -4.09
N THR A 170 -8.31 2.63 -3.31
CA THR A 170 -6.95 3.21 -3.19
C THR A 170 -5.90 2.15 -2.90
N ASP A 171 -4.65 2.49 -3.16
CA ASP A 171 -3.43 1.79 -2.76
C ASP A 171 -2.35 2.79 -2.37
N GLY A 172 -1.14 2.32 -2.04
CA GLY A 172 -0.04 3.20 -1.62
C GLY A 172 0.34 4.25 -2.67
N THR A 173 0.33 3.91 -3.96
CA THR A 173 0.58 4.86 -5.06
C THR A 173 -0.56 5.86 -5.18
N SER A 174 -1.80 5.40 -5.08
CA SER A 174 -2.99 6.27 -5.13
C SER A 174 -3.00 7.33 -4.02
N ALA A 175 -2.48 7.04 -2.83
CA ALA A 175 -2.39 8.04 -1.76
C ALA A 175 -1.56 9.27 -2.19
N GLY A 176 -0.46 9.05 -2.92
CA GLY A 176 0.32 10.13 -3.53
C GLY A 176 -0.43 10.88 -4.64
N LEU A 177 -1.20 10.17 -5.47
CA LEU A 177 -2.01 10.79 -6.53
C LEU A 177 -3.17 11.62 -5.97
N ILE A 178 -3.81 11.18 -4.89
CA ILE A 178 -4.86 11.93 -4.18
C ILE A 178 -4.31 13.27 -3.69
N TYR A 179 -3.13 13.24 -3.04
CA TYR A 179 -2.44 14.45 -2.65
C TYR A 179 -2.18 15.36 -3.85
N GLN A 180 -1.54 14.84 -4.90
CA GLN A 180 -1.16 15.63 -6.07
C GLN A 180 -2.37 16.27 -6.76
N ASP A 181 -3.42 15.50 -7.01
CA ASP A 181 -4.62 15.99 -7.69
C ASP A 181 -5.33 17.10 -6.90
N ILE A 182 -5.60 16.85 -5.61
CA ILE A 182 -6.35 17.80 -4.78
C ILE A 182 -5.49 19.05 -4.52
N HIS A 183 -4.21 18.87 -4.17
CA HIS A 183 -3.32 19.98 -3.84
C HIS A 183 -3.08 20.90 -5.03
N LEU A 184 -2.72 20.36 -6.20
CA LEU A 184 -2.45 21.15 -7.41
C LEU A 184 -3.73 21.83 -7.93
N THR A 185 -4.87 21.12 -7.87
CA THR A 185 -6.16 21.70 -8.28
C THR A 185 -6.55 22.84 -7.37
N TYR A 186 -6.47 22.65 -6.04
CA TYR A 186 -6.75 23.69 -5.07
C TYR A 186 -5.88 24.93 -5.29
N GLN A 187 -4.57 24.75 -5.36
CA GLN A 187 -3.63 25.86 -5.63
C GLN A 187 -3.95 26.61 -6.93
N GLY A 188 -4.28 25.87 -7.99
CA GLY A 188 -4.64 26.45 -9.26
C GLY A 188 -5.92 27.28 -9.19
N LEU A 189 -6.95 26.79 -8.50
CA LEU A 189 -8.22 27.49 -8.30
C LEU A 189 -8.04 28.77 -7.49
N VAL A 190 -7.33 28.73 -6.38
CA VAL A 190 -7.03 29.91 -5.54
C VAL A 190 -6.21 30.95 -6.31
N ALA A 191 -5.29 30.51 -7.17
CA ALA A 191 -4.51 31.39 -8.01
C ALA A 191 -5.25 31.91 -9.28
N GLY A 192 -6.51 31.50 -9.49
CA GLY A 192 -7.28 31.81 -10.70
C GLY A 192 -6.71 31.19 -11.99
N ARG A 193 -5.94 30.11 -11.87
CA ARG A 193 -5.29 29.39 -12.96
C ARG A 193 -5.58 27.90 -12.79
N PRO A 194 -6.60 27.35 -13.47
CA PRO A 194 -6.94 25.92 -13.38
C PRO A 194 -5.71 25.04 -13.61
N ALA A 195 -5.52 24.04 -12.76
CA ALA A 195 -4.45 23.07 -12.92
C ALA A 195 -4.67 22.22 -14.18
N SER A 196 -3.60 21.95 -14.93
CA SER A 196 -3.62 20.97 -16.01
C SER A 196 -3.06 19.66 -15.48
N LEU A 197 -3.95 18.75 -15.10
CA LEU A 197 -3.57 17.43 -14.64
C LEU A 197 -3.39 16.46 -15.84
N PRO A 198 -2.44 15.50 -15.78
CA PRO A 198 -2.26 14.50 -16.82
C PRO A 198 -3.52 13.65 -17.00
N GLN A 199 -3.67 13.01 -18.17
CA GLN A 199 -4.81 12.12 -18.42
C GLN A 199 -4.77 10.89 -17.52
N THR A 200 -5.94 10.39 -17.11
CA THR A 200 -6.14 9.14 -16.40
C THR A 200 -6.77 8.09 -17.32
N SER A 201 -6.65 6.82 -16.96
CA SER A 201 -7.41 5.73 -17.55
C SER A 201 -8.49 5.22 -16.59
N SER A 202 -9.44 4.48 -17.13
CA SER A 202 -10.51 3.86 -16.36
C SER A 202 -9.99 2.71 -15.49
N TYR A 203 -10.30 2.75 -14.18
CA TYR A 203 -10.06 1.62 -13.29
C TYR A 203 -11.04 0.47 -13.59
N ARG A 204 -12.24 0.76 -14.04
CA ARG A 204 -13.21 -0.23 -14.48
C ARG A 204 -12.69 -1.04 -15.65
N ASP A 205 -12.08 -0.38 -16.65
CA ASP A 205 -11.46 -1.07 -17.79
C ASP A 205 -10.24 -1.91 -17.36
N PHE A 206 -9.46 -1.42 -16.39
CA PHE A 206 -8.40 -2.21 -15.78
C PHE A 206 -8.97 -3.48 -15.11
N ALA A 207 -10.02 -3.36 -14.32
CA ALA A 207 -10.66 -4.51 -13.65
C ALA A 207 -11.18 -5.54 -14.67
N ALA A 208 -11.79 -5.07 -15.77
CA ALA A 208 -12.22 -5.91 -16.88
C ALA A 208 -11.06 -6.69 -17.49
N HIS A 209 -10.02 -5.97 -17.88
CA HIS A 209 -8.86 -6.56 -18.50
C HIS A 209 -8.15 -7.55 -17.58
N GLN A 210 -8.01 -7.23 -16.28
CA GLN A 210 -7.49 -8.15 -15.27
C GLN A 210 -8.32 -9.44 -15.21
N ARG A 211 -9.65 -9.32 -15.21
CA ARG A 211 -10.55 -10.50 -15.20
C ARG A 211 -10.35 -11.35 -16.42
N ASP A 212 -10.38 -10.77 -17.61
CA ASP A 212 -10.20 -11.50 -18.86
C ASP A 212 -8.85 -12.25 -18.89
N GLN A 213 -7.77 -11.61 -18.45
CA GLN A 213 -6.46 -12.24 -18.39
C GLN A 213 -6.40 -13.40 -17.40
N VAL A 214 -6.96 -13.20 -16.20
CA VAL A 214 -6.92 -14.21 -15.14
C VAL A 214 -7.83 -15.39 -15.47
N GLU A 215 -9.03 -15.14 -15.97
CA GLU A 215 -9.98 -16.20 -16.35
C GLU A 215 -9.50 -17.04 -17.54
N ALA A 216 -8.69 -16.48 -18.43
CA ALA A 216 -8.06 -17.21 -19.52
C ALA A 216 -6.98 -18.20 -19.04
N THR A 217 -6.53 -18.14 -17.79
CA THR A 217 -5.50 -19.05 -17.26
C THR A 217 -6.08 -20.43 -16.94
N THR A 218 -5.25 -21.46 -17.16
CA THR A 218 -5.53 -22.86 -16.83
C THR A 218 -4.39 -23.43 -16.00
N LEU A 219 -4.52 -24.66 -15.51
CA LEU A 219 -3.45 -25.37 -14.79
C LEU A 219 -2.16 -25.52 -15.62
N ASP A 220 -2.27 -25.45 -16.95
CA ASP A 220 -1.11 -25.52 -17.86
C ASP A 220 -0.45 -24.16 -18.09
N SER A 221 -1.07 -23.06 -17.68
CA SER A 221 -0.52 -21.72 -17.81
C SER A 221 0.73 -21.55 -16.96
N ARG A 222 1.76 -20.92 -17.51
CA ARG A 222 3.04 -20.72 -16.82
C ARG A 222 2.90 -20.03 -15.47
N PRO A 223 2.17 -18.91 -15.32
CA PRO A 223 2.03 -18.25 -14.03
C PRO A 223 1.37 -19.13 -12.96
N ILE A 224 0.45 -20.01 -13.36
CA ILE A 224 -0.19 -20.96 -12.43
C ILE A 224 0.82 -22.01 -11.95
N LYS A 225 1.64 -22.55 -12.86
CA LYS A 225 2.70 -23.49 -12.49
C LYS A 225 3.74 -22.84 -11.58
N ASP A 226 4.18 -21.63 -11.91
CA ASP A 226 5.16 -20.89 -11.10
C ASP A 226 4.62 -20.61 -9.67
N TRP A 227 3.32 -20.31 -9.50
CA TRP A 227 2.68 -20.19 -8.20
C TRP A 227 2.62 -21.52 -7.43
N VAL A 228 2.31 -22.62 -8.11
CA VAL A 228 2.28 -23.97 -7.51
C VAL A 228 3.68 -24.39 -7.09
N ASP A 229 4.68 -24.13 -7.91
CA ASP A 229 6.08 -24.44 -7.60
C ASP A 229 6.54 -23.67 -6.36
N PHE A 230 6.23 -22.37 -6.27
CA PHE A 230 6.51 -21.60 -5.05
C PHE A 230 5.80 -22.18 -3.81
N ALA A 231 4.52 -22.53 -3.91
CA ALA A 231 3.77 -23.10 -2.79
C ALA A 231 4.32 -24.47 -2.35
N ARG A 232 4.95 -25.21 -3.24
CA ARG A 232 5.64 -26.47 -2.92
C ARG A 232 7.02 -26.25 -2.32
N GLU A 233 7.76 -25.24 -2.77
CA GLU A 233 9.05 -24.86 -2.19
C GLU A 233 8.94 -24.47 -0.70
N THR A 234 7.80 -23.94 -0.30
CA THR A 234 7.52 -23.57 1.11
C THR A 234 6.92 -24.72 1.92
N ASP A 235 6.87 -25.96 1.40
CA ASP A 235 6.16 -27.09 2.00
C ASP A 235 4.70 -26.76 2.39
N GLY A 236 4.11 -25.77 1.71
CA GLY A 236 2.79 -25.22 2.01
C GLY A 236 2.75 -24.25 3.19
N ASP A 237 3.86 -23.96 3.83
CA ASP A 237 3.95 -22.91 4.83
C ASP A 237 4.09 -21.56 4.13
N TRP A 238 3.12 -20.65 4.40
CA TRP A 238 3.18 -19.30 3.86
C TRP A 238 4.23 -18.45 4.59
N PRO A 239 4.84 -17.48 3.90
CA PRO A 239 5.75 -16.55 4.53
C PRO A 239 5.19 -15.98 5.82
N SER A 240 5.88 -16.17 6.93
CA SER A 240 5.45 -15.78 8.25
C SER A 240 6.52 -14.93 8.95
N PHE A 241 6.11 -14.15 9.95
CA PHE A 241 7.05 -13.38 10.74
C PHE A 241 7.91 -14.32 11.59
N PRO A 242 9.25 -14.12 11.68
CA PRO A 242 10.16 -15.10 12.27
C PRO A 242 10.10 -15.22 13.79
N VAL A 243 9.30 -14.38 14.46
CA VAL A 243 9.18 -14.36 15.93
C VAL A 243 7.71 -14.29 16.35
N GLU A 244 7.44 -14.77 17.56
CA GLU A 244 6.08 -14.85 18.10
C GLU A 244 5.45 -13.45 18.28
N LEU A 245 4.16 -13.35 17.94
CA LEU A 245 3.36 -12.13 18.04
C LEU A 245 2.36 -12.19 19.21
N GLY A 246 2.40 -13.25 20.03
CA GLY A 246 1.40 -13.51 21.05
C GLY A 246 0.08 -14.03 20.49
N ASP A 247 -0.95 -14.02 21.32
CA ASP A 247 -2.30 -14.48 20.89
C ASP A 247 -2.97 -13.42 20.01
N THR A 248 -2.89 -13.59 18.70
CA THR A 248 -3.50 -12.70 17.70
C THR A 248 -5.00 -12.98 17.50
N SER A 249 -5.55 -14.04 18.06
CA SER A 249 -6.96 -14.40 17.91
C SER A 249 -7.89 -13.46 18.69
N ILE A 250 -7.37 -12.80 19.72
CA ILE A 250 -8.12 -11.94 20.65
C ILE A 250 -7.89 -10.45 20.31
N SER A 251 -6.74 -10.09 19.71
CA SER A 251 -6.39 -8.69 19.46
C SER A 251 -7.02 -8.18 18.17
N THR A 252 -7.79 -7.12 18.29
CA THR A 252 -8.28 -6.33 17.14
C THR A 252 -7.48 -5.04 16.96
N ALA A 253 -6.64 -4.67 17.93
CA ALA A 253 -5.78 -3.49 17.87
C ALA A 253 -4.53 -3.77 17.03
N GLY A 254 -4.15 -2.82 16.18
CA GLY A 254 -2.90 -2.80 15.43
C GLY A 254 -1.92 -1.81 16.02
N GLY A 255 -0.66 -2.22 16.17
CA GLY A 255 0.47 -1.35 16.43
C GLY A 255 1.14 -0.95 15.12
N VAL A 256 1.69 0.26 15.08
CA VAL A 256 2.56 0.73 13.99
C VAL A 256 3.77 1.41 14.61
N VAL A 257 4.96 1.04 14.14
CA VAL A 257 6.21 1.67 14.56
C VAL A 257 7.02 2.06 13.33
N THR A 258 7.59 3.26 13.35
CA THR A 258 8.48 3.76 12.29
C THR A 258 9.84 4.11 12.90
N VAL A 259 10.91 3.60 12.29
CA VAL A 259 12.29 3.80 12.74
C VAL A 259 13.19 4.13 11.54
N GLU A 260 14.14 5.03 11.72
CA GLU A 260 15.22 5.25 10.76
C GLU A 260 16.15 4.03 10.73
N LEU A 261 16.35 3.45 9.55
CA LEU A 261 17.34 2.41 9.31
C LEU A 261 18.69 2.99 8.92
N LEU A 262 18.69 3.93 7.99
CA LEU A 262 19.87 4.54 7.41
C LEU A 262 19.68 6.07 7.28
N ASN A 263 20.67 6.84 7.67
CA ASN A 263 20.76 8.27 7.35
C ASN A 263 21.12 8.50 5.86
N ASP A 264 21.30 9.75 5.43
CA ASP A 264 21.59 10.10 4.04
C ASP A 264 22.87 9.41 3.51
N ASP A 265 24.01 9.58 4.18
CA ASP A 265 25.27 8.98 3.77
C ASP A 265 25.19 7.45 3.69
N GLN A 266 24.57 6.82 4.68
CA GLN A 266 24.36 5.38 4.73
C GLN A 266 23.37 4.90 3.64
N THR A 267 22.32 5.66 3.34
CA THR A 267 21.37 5.36 2.25
C THR A 267 22.08 5.37 0.89
N GLN A 268 22.98 6.34 0.66
CA GLN A 268 23.77 6.40 -0.55
C GLN A 268 24.78 5.24 -0.62
N ALA A 269 25.48 4.94 0.48
CA ALA A 269 26.41 3.84 0.56
C ALA A 269 25.73 2.49 0.31
N PHE A 270 24.57 2.23 0.94
CA PHE A 270 23.76 1.04 0.70
C PHE A 270 23.31 0.92 -0.76
N ASN A 271 22.88 2.02 -1.38
CA ASN A 271 22.53 2.04 -2.80
C ASN A 271 23.71 1.67 -3.70
N ASN A 272 24.90 2.15 -3.36
CA ASN A 272 26.13 1.84 -4.09
C ASN A 272 26.53 0.36 -3.90
N ALA A 273 26.41 -0.19 -2.68
CA ALA A 273 26.62 -1.60 -2.41
C ALA A 273 25.67 -2.50 -3.21
N CYS A 274 24.37 -2.17 -3.27
CA CYS A 274 23.43 -2.87 -4.11
C CYS A 274 23.83 -2.87 -5.60
N ARG A 275 24.24 -1.71 -6.12
CA ARG A 275 24.69 -1.57 -7.52
C ARG A 275 25.96 -2.37 -7.78
N ALA A 276 26.94 -2.31 -6.88
CA ALA A 276 28.16 -3.09 -6.96
C ALA A 276 27.86 -4.59 -6.98
N ALA A 277 26.85 -5.03 -6.21
CA ALA A 277 26.36 -6.39 -6.24
C ALA A 277 25.62 -6.77 -7.54
N GLY A 278 25.37 -5.84 -8.46
CA GLY A 278 24.54 -6.07 -9.66
C GLY A 278 23.04 -6.16 -9.36
N ALA A 279 22.59 -5.54 -8.26
CA ALA A 279 21.18 -5.50 -7.84
C ALA A 279 20.64 -4.08 -7.79
N ARG A 280 19.31 -3.94 -7.80
CA ARG A 280 18.63 -2.69 -7.44
C ARG A 280 18.52 -2.58 -5.92
N PHE A 281 18.13 -1.41 -5.43
CA PHE A 281 17.86 -1.17 -4.01
C PHE A 281 16.88 -2.19 -3.42
N SER A 282 15.85 -2.60 -4.20
CA SER A 282 14.90 -3.65 -3.81
C SER A 282 15.54 -5.00 -3.56
N GLY A 283 16.51 -5.41 -4.37
CA GLY A 283 17.28 -6.65 -4.16
C GLY A 283 18.07 -6.62 -2.86
N GLY A 284 18.73 -5.49 -2.55
CA GLY A 284 19.41 -5.30 -1.27
C GLY A 284 18.47 -5.32 -0.07
N VAL A 285 17.30 -4.68 -0.18
CA VAL A 285 16.26 -4.73 0.87
C VAL A 285 15.84 -6.16 1.17
N MET A 286 15.55 -6.96 0.14
CA MET A 286 15.17 -8.37 0.32
C MET A 286 16.31 -9.22 0.88
N ALA A 287 17.56 -8.93 0.52
CA ALA A 287 18.73 -9.59 1.11
C ALA A 287 18.86 -9.29 2.61
N CYS A 288 18.66 -8.03 3.02
CA CYS A 288 18.68 -7.67 4.44
C CYS A 288 17.52 -8.32 5.21
N ALA A 289 16.32 -8.40 4.62
CA ALA A 289 15.19 -9.10 5.22
C ALA A 289 15.46 -10.60 5.37
N ALA A 290 16.09 -11.23 4.37
CA ALA A 290 16.49 -12.64 4.41
C ALA A 290 17.55 -12.92 5.48
N LEU A 291 18.55 -12.05 5.64
CA LEU A 291 19.54 -12.14 6.71
C LEU A 291 18.90 -12.01 8.10
N ALA A 292 17.95 -11.06 8.25
CA ALA A 292 17.23 -10.89 9.50
C ALA A 292 16.41 -12.14 9.84
N ASP A 293 15.69 -12.69 8.88
CA ASP A 293 14.92 -13.92 9.06
C ASP A 293 15.82 -15.08 9.47
N HIS A 294 16.94 -15.29 8.76
CA HIS A 294 17.92 -16.32 9.05
C HIS A 294 18.48 -16.22 10.50
N GLN A 295 18.74 -15.01 10.99
CA GLN A 295 19.23 -14.82 12.36
C GLN A 295 18.23 -15.29 13.43
N PHE A 296 16.94 -15.23 13.15
CA PHE A 296 15.89 -15.68 14.08
C PHE A 296 15.53 -17.16 13.91
N THR A 297 15.54 -17.66 12.66
CA THR A 297 14.97 -18.97 12.33
C THR A 297 16.05 -20.02 11.98
N GLY A 298 17.23 -19.59 11.51
CA GLY A 298 18.23 -20.47 10.90
C GLY A 298 17.83 -21.00 9.52
N ALA A 299 16.75 -20.50 8.91
CA ALA A 299 16.28 -20.94 7.60
C ALA A 299 17.32 -20.66 6.51
N GLU A 300 17.58 -21.64 5.63
CA GLU A 300 18.54 -21.52 4.52
C GLU A 300 17.96 -20.78 3.30
N THR A 301 16.64 -20.62 3.26
CA THR A 301 15.92 -19.85 2.23
C THR A 301 14.86 -18.99 2.89
N TYR A 302 14.90 -17.73 2.59
CA TYR A 302 13.88 -16.76 2.99
C TYR A 302 12.79 -16.69 1.94
N HIS A 303 11.52 -16.76 2.38
CA HIS A 303 10.35 -16.57 1.55
C HIS A 303 9.55 -15.37 2.03
N SER A 304 9.09 -14.53 1.10
CA SER A 304 8.27 -13.37 1.39
C SER A 304 7.31 -13.05 0.26
N PHE A 305 6.26 -12.31 0.59
CA PHE A 305 5.47 -11.60 -0.41
C PHE A 305 5.89 -10.15 -0.50
N THR A 306 5.87 -9.60 -1.71
CA THR A 306 6.10 -8.18 -1.95
C THR A 306 5.05 -7.64 -2.92
N PRO A 307 4.54 -6.41 -2.71
CA PRO A 307 3.61 -5.79 -3.64
C PRO A 307 4.35 -5.28 -4.88
N SER A 308 3.66 -5.35 -6.01
CA SER A 308 4.02 -4.65 -7.23
C SER A 308 2.88 -3.75 -7.66
N ASP A 309 3.19 -2.55 -8.08
CA ASP A 309 2.26 -1.74 -8.84
C ASP A 309 2.06 -2.38 -10.23
N THR A 310 0.82 -2.69 -10.57
CA THR A 310 0.45 -3.30 -11.85
C THR A 310 0.01 -2.27 -12.88
N ARG A 311 0.08 -0.97 -12.57
CA ARG A 311 -0.19 0.09 -13.53
C ARG A 311 0.75 -0.01 -14.73
N SER A 312 0.20 0.22 -15.92
CA SER A 312 0.94 0.19 -17.18
C SER A 312 0.67 1.43 -18.02
N GLY A 313 1.75 2.06 -18.50
CA GLY A 313 1.68 3.30 -19.28
C GLY A 313 1.27 4.54 -18.46
N ASP A 314 1.42 5.70 -19.09
CA ASP A 314 1.34 7.00 -18.41
C ASP A 314 -0.06 7.28 -17.82
N ALA A 315 -1.13 6.93 -18.53
CA ALA A 315 -2.49 7.22 -18.09
C ALA A 315 -2.89 6.38 -16.85
N GLN A 316 -2.53 5.09 -16.79
CA GLN A 316 -2.77 4.29 -15.58
C GLN A 316 -1.91 4.76 -14.41
N SER A 317 -0.67 5.20 -14.67
CA SER A 317 0.22 5.74 -13.63
C SER A 317 -0.36 6.97 -12.94
N MET A 318 -1.32 7.66 -13.59
CA MET A 318 -2.04 8.82 -13.04
C MET A 318 -3.46 8.47 -12.55
N SER A 319 -3.81 7.19 -12.44
CA SER A 319 -5.16 6.76 -12.05
C SER A 319 -5.22 6.23 -10.63
N ALA A 320 -6.14 6.75 -9.82
CA ALA A 320 -6.43 6.20 -8.50
C ALA A 320 -7.22 4.90 -8.61
N GLY A 321 -6.98 3.99 -7.67
CA GLY A 321 -7.59 2.67 -7.59
C GLY A 321 -6.68 1.67 -6.89
N TRP A 322 -7.11 0.43 -6.72
CA TRP A 322 -6.28 -0.63 -6.14
C TRP A 322 -5.58 -1.45 -7.24
N TYR A 323 -4.43 -0.98 -7.67
CA TYR A 323 -3.59 -1.66 -8.67
C TYR A 323 -2.51 -2.55 -8.06
N ALA A 324 -2.17 -2.34 -6.78
CA ALA A 324 -1.15 -3.14 -6.12
C ALA A 324 -1.57 -4.61 -6.02
N SER A 325 -0.66 -5.51 -6.36
CA SER A 325 -0.85 -6.96 -6.26
C SER A 325 0.41 -7.62 -5.72
N LEU A 326 0.27 -8.73 -5.03
CA LEU A 326 1.39 -9.44 -4.41
C LEU A 326 1.99 -10.48 -5.34
N PHE A 327 3.30 -10.69 -5.20
CA PHE A 327 4.01 -11.82 -5.80
C PHE A 327 5.09 -12.34 -4.83
N PRO A 328 5.51 -13.61 -4.97
CA PRO A 328 6.46 -14.23 -4.06
C PRO A 328 7.90 -13.89 -4.43
N VAL A 329 8.76 -13.84 -3.40
CA VAL A 329 10.21 -13.74 -3.52
C VAL A 329 10.84 -14.80 -2.65
N SER A 330 11.79 -15.57 -3.21
CA SER A 330 12.60 -16.57 -2.50
C SER A 330 14.08 -16.17 -2.58
N VAL A 331 14.76 -16.10 -1.44
CA VAL A 331 16.15 -15.69 -1.36
C VAL A 331 16.96 -16.76 -0.61
N PRO A 332 17.82 -17.53 -1.31
CA PRO A 332 18.77 -18.41 -0.64
C PRO A 332 19.75 -17.58 0.21
N VAL A 333 19.93 -17.95 1.47
CA VAL A 333 20.80 -17.21 2.40
C VAL A 333 22.26 -17.59 2.23
N GLY A 334 22.55 -18.90 2.01
CA GLY A 334 23.91 -19.39 1.80
C GLY A 334 24.87 -19.05 2.94
N ASP A 335 26.06 -18.59 2.60
CA ASP A 335 27.10 -18.20 3.57
C ASP A 335 26.91 -16.76 4.11
N GLY A 336 25.78 -16.10 3.79
CA GLY A 336 25.45 -14.76 4.30
C GLY A 336 26.14 -13.59 3.60
N ASP A 337 26.76 -13.79 2.42
CA ASP A 337 27.33 -12.71 1.60
C ASP A 337 26.22 -11.83 1.03
N PHE A 338 26.20 -10.58 1.48
CA PHE A 338 25.20 -9.57 1.04
C PHE A 338 25.12 -9.44 -0.48
N ALA A 339 26.26 -9.50 -1.20
CA ALA A 339 26.26 -9.35 -2.65
C ALA A 339 25.62 -10.54 -3.36
N GLN A 340 25.92 -11.75 -2.93
CA GLN A 340 25.31 -12.95 -3.52
C GLN A 340 23.80 -12.96 -3.25
N MET A 341 23.41 -12.63 -2.03
CA MET A 341 22.00 -12.57 -1.63
C MET A 341 21.25 -11.47 -2.37
N SER A 342 21.84 -10.26 -2.52
CA SER A 342 21.22 -9.17 -3.28
C SER A 342 21.01 -9.55 -4.74
N ARG A 343 21.95 -10.25 -5.39
CA ARG A 343 21.79 -10.79 -6.75
C ARG A 343 20.70 -11.86 -6.83
N ALA A 344 20.68 -12.78 -5.86
CA ALA A 344 19.67 -13.82 -5.79
C ALA A 344 18.28 -13.27 -5.59
N ALA A 345 18.13 -12.31 -4.65
CA ALA A 345 16.89 -11.58 -4.40
C ALA A 345 16.42 -10.82 -5.64
N GLN A 346 17.34 -10.11 -6.32
CA GLN A 346 17.02 -9.40 -7.56
C GLN A 346 16.55 -10.35 -8.66
N LYS A 347 17.23 -11.50 -8.82
CA LYS A 347 16.85 -12.52 -9.79
C LYS A 347 15.46 -13.09 -9.47
N SER A 348 15.19 -13.43 -8.22
CA SER A 348 13.87 -13.92 -7.78
C SER A 348 12.76 -12.88 -8.01
N PHE A 349 13.03 -11.62 -7.65
CA PHE A 349 12.11 -10.50 -7.89
C PHE A 349 11.77 -10.37 -9.39
N ASP A 350 12.78 -10.35 -10.26
CA ASP A 350 12.58 -10.17 -11.70
C ASP A 350 11.90 -11.39 -12.34
N ALA A 351 12.20 -12.59 -11.87
CA ALA A 351 11.59 -13.82 -12.35
C ALA A 351 10.11 -13.93 -11.98
N ASN A 352 9.74 -13.48 -10.77
CA ASN A 352 8.40 -13.70 -10.20
C ASN A 352 7.48 -12.48 -10.31
N LYS A 353 8.00 -11.29 -10.66
CA LYS A 353 7.17 -10.07 -10.76
C LYS A 353 5.93 -10.26 -11.67
N HIS A 354 6.01 -11.08 -12.72
CA HIS A 354 4.89 -11.35 -13.62
C HIS A 354 3.70 -12.03 -12.91
N LEU A 355 3.94 -12.70 -11.75
CA LEU A 355 2.90 -13.34 -10.94
C LEU A 355 1.97 -12.32 -10.27
N SER A 356 2.39 -11.06 -10.16
CA SER A 356 1.51 -10.01 -9.67
C SER A 356 0.26 -9.79 -10.55
N ALA A 357 0.29 -10.20 -11.82
CA ALA A 357 -0.87 -10.14 -12.71
C ALA A 357 -1.91 -11.24 -12.43
N ILE A 358 -1.51 -12.34 -11.78
CA ILE A 358 -2.37 -13.50 -11.52
C ILE A 358 -2.39 -13.76 -10.00
N PRO A 359 -3.48 -13.42 -9.31
CA PRO A 359 -3.56 -13.63 -7.87
C PRO A 359 -3.55 -15.14 -7.54
N PHE A 360 -2.88 -15.54 -6.45
CA PHE A 360 -2.83 -16.94 -6.01
C PHE A 360 -4.23 -17.55 -5.82
N ARG A 361 -5.23 -16.73 -5.51
CA ARG A 361 -6.62 -17.18 -5.44
C ARG A 361 -7.06 -17.92 -6.71
N ARG A 362 -6.59 -17.49 -7.89
CA ARG A 362 -6.90 -18.17 -9.16
C ARG A 362 -6.40 -19.60 -9.20
N VAL A 363 -5.25 -19.89 -8.59
CA VAL A 363 -4.73 -21.26 -8.47
C VAL A 363 -5.73 -22.15 -7.75
N LEU A 364 -6.30 -21.64 -6.63
CA LEU A 364 -7.28 -22.33 -5.82
C LEU A 364 -8.66 -22.47 -6.48
N ASP A 365 -8.98 -21.61 -7.44
CA ASP A 365 -10.21 -21.73 -8.23
C ASP A 365 -10.09 -22.80 -9.32
N LEU A 366 -8.86 -23.19 -9.68
CA LEU A 366 -8.58 -24.19 -10.73
C LEU A 366 -8.42 -25.61 -10.19
N ALA A 367 -7.91 -25.78 -8.97
CA ALA A 367 -7.73 -27.08 -8.34
C ALA A 367 -7.72 -26.95 -6.81
N SER A 368 -8.11 -28.03 -6.12
CA SER A 368 -8.04 -28.08 -4.65
C SER A 368 -6.58 -28.10 -4.17
N PRO A 369 -6.31 -27.63 -2.92
CA PRO A 369 -4.97 -27.72 -2.34
C PRO A 369 -4.39 -29.14 -2.35
N GLU A 370 -5.24 -30.16 -2.13
CA GLU A 370 -4.82 -31.57 -2.14
C GLU A 370 -4.38 -32.01 -3.55
N GLU A 371 -5.12 -31.61 -4.61
CA GLU A 371 -4.74 -31.90 -6.00
C GLU A 371 -3.44 -31.21 -6.40
N LEU A 372 -3.17 -30.02 -5.85
CA LEU A 372 -1.97 -29.26 -6.08
C LEU A 372 -0.76 -29.77 -5.26
N GLY A 373 -1.02 -30.57 -4.20
CA GLY A 373 -0.01 -31.02 -3.24
C GLY A 373 0.53 -29.88 -2.38
N VAL A 374 -0.33 -28.92 -2.02
CA VAL A 374 0.02 -27.77 -1.20
C VAL A 374 -0.86 -27.72 0.05
N THR A 375 -0.29 -27.23 1.17
CA THR A 375 -1.02 -26.90 2.38
C THR A 375 -1.30 -25.40 2.38
N LEU A 376 -2.50 -24.98 2.69
CA LEU A 376 -2.84 -23.56 2.80
C LEU A 376 -2.84 -23.14 4.25
N ALA A 377 -1.93 -22.28 4.65
CA ALA A 377 -2.15 -21.44 5.81
C ALA A 377 -3.21 -20.37 5.47
N SER A 378 -3.95 -19.92 6.47
CA SER A 378 -5.16 -19.11 6.28
C SER A 378 -4.92 -17.75 5.62
N GLN A 379 -3.71 -17.18 5.67
CA GLN A 379 -3.33 -15.89 5.06
C GLN A 379 -1.80 -15.76 5.03
N PRO A 380 -1.20 -15.04 4.04
CA PRO A 380 0.19 -14.63 4.14
C PRO A 380 0.35 -13.73 5.35
N SER A 381 1.16 -14.17 6.32
CA SER A 381 1.33 -13.48 7.59
C SER A 381 2.43 -12.41 7.55
N MET A 382 3.25 -12.37 6.50
CA MET A 382 4.33 -11.39 6.32
C MET A 382 4.41 -10.86 4.90
N MET A 383 4.49 -9.54 4.80
CA MET A 383 4.77 -8.81 3.55
C MET A 383 5.92 -7.84 3.79
N VAL A 384 6.90 -7.82 2.89
CA VAL A 384 7.95 -6.81 2.84
C VAL A 384 7.81 -5.99 1.57
N SER A 385 7.66 -4.69 1.71
CA SER A 385 7.47 -3.74 0.60
C SER A 385 8.56 -2.69 0.60
N LEU A 386 9.07 -2.35 -0.58
CA LEU A 386 9.88 -1.15 -0.78
C LEU A 386 9.02 -0.05 -1.41
N MET A 387 8.99 1.11 -0.77
CA MET A 387 8.37 2.33 -1.30
C MET A 387 9.42 3.40 -1.55
N ASP A 388 9.48 3.94 -2.76
CA ASP A 388 10.42 5.01 -3.12
C ASP A 388 9.68 6.35 -3.21
N PHE A 389 9.81 7.17 -2.18
CA PHE A 389 9.12 8.46 -2.07
C PHE A 389 9.96 9.65 -2.53
N ARG A 390 11.11 9.42 -3.18
CA ARG A 390 11.95 10.53 -3.67
C ARG A 390 11.24 11.42 -4.69
N ALA A 391 10.38 10.85 -5.53
CA ALA A 391 9.59 11.62 -6.48
C ALA A 391 8.55 12.52 -5.81
N LEU A 392 7.92 12.07 -4.72
CA LEU A 392 6.97 12.87 -3.94
C LEU A 392 7.67 14.01 -3.19
N ALA A 393 8.89 13.79 -2.68
CA ALA A 393 9.68 14.84 -2.05
C ALA A 393 10.05 15.98 -3.03
N ALA A 394 10.30 15.63 -4.31
CA ALA A 394 10.57 16.60 -5.37
C ALA A 394 9.34 17.44 -5.77
N ALA A 395 8.12 17.00 -5.42
CA ALA A 395 6.86 17.68 -5.71
C ALA A 395 6.41 18.64 -4.60
N ASP A 396 7.31 19.11 -3.73
CA ASP A 396 7.02 19.99 -2.58
C ASP A 396 5.96 19.41 -1.61
N ALA A 397 5.85 18.08 -1.55
CA ALA A 397 4.95 17.37 -0.63
C ALA A 397 5.43 17.51 0.83
N ASN A 398 5.48 18.75 1.33
CA ASN A 398 5.86 19.04 2.69
C ASN A 398 4.80 18.48 3.63
N HIS A 399 5.24 17.63 4.56
CA HIS A 399 4.40 17.02 5.61
C HIS A 399 3.29 16.06 5.10
N LEU A 400 3.46 15.46 3.92
CA LEU A 400 2.55 14.37 3.52
C LEU A 400 2.72 13.17 4.45
N GLY A 401 1.65 12.76 5.08
CA GLY A 401 1.54 11.52 5.86
C GLY A 401 0.57 10.54 5.21
N ILE A 402 0.89 9.25 5.25
CA ILE A 402 0.00 8.16 4.89
C ILE A 402 -0.29 7.40 6.19
N TYR A 403 -1.55 7.29 6.56
CA TYR A 403 -1.96 6.70 7.83
C TYR A 403 -2.93 5.55 7.59
N LEU A 404 -2.63 4.41 8.21
CA LEU A 404 -3.47 3.22 8.19
C LEU A 404 -4.43 3.24 9.39
N ASP A 405 -5.57 2.60 9.29
CA ASP A 405 -6.42 2.43 10.46
C ASP A 405 -5.72 1.60 11.57
N ASN A 406 -6.26 1.66 12.79
CA ASN A 406 -5.64 1.05 13.97
C ASN A 406 -6.05 -0.43 14.15
N LEU A 407 -6.40 -1.11 13.08
CA LEU A 407 -6.80 -2.51 13.13
C LEU A 407 -5.65 -3.41 12.64
N SER A 408 -5.59 -4.65 13.12
CA SER A 408 -4.62 -5.65 12.70
C SER A 408 -5.28 -6.75 11.88
N HIS A 409 -4.60 -7.18 10.82
CA HIS A 409 -4.94 -8.39 10.05
C HIS A 409 -4.47 -9.70 10.74
N GLY A 410 -3.85 -9.62 11.92
CA GLY A 410 -3.22 -10.76 12.59
C GLY A 410 -1.82 -11.09 12.06
N GLY A 411 -1.36 -10.43 10.99
CA GLY A 411 -0.04 -10.58 10.39
C GLY A 411 0.83 -9.32 10.52
N ILE A 412 2.00 -9.39 9.90
CA ILE A 412 2.99 -8.31 9.84
C ILE A 412 3.07 -7.73 8.44
N ASN A 413 3.02 -6.40 8.35
CA ASN A 413 3.38 -5.68 7.13
C ASN A 413 4.59 -4.81 7.41
N THR A 414 5.62 -4.96 6.59
CA THR A 414 6.87 -4.20 6.70
C THR A 414 7.05 -3.35 5.46
N TRP A 415 7.13 -2.04 5.63
CA TRP A 415 7.44 -1.09 4.57
C TRP A 415 8.82 -0.50 4.79
N ILE A 416 9.75 -0.78 3.88
CA ILE A 416 11.02 -0.07 3.78
C ILE A 416 10.79 1.12 2.88
N ILE A 417 11.04 2.32 3.39
CA ILE A 417 10.73 3.57 2.70
C ILE A 417 12.02 4.29 2.38
N ARG A 418 12.28 4.50 1.09
CA ARG A 418 13.40 5.27 0.64
C ARG A 418 12.97 6.72 0.44
N HIS A 419 13.53 7.62 1.26
CA HIS A 419 13.40 9.06 1.13
C HIS A 419 14.58 9.65 0.33
N ALA A 420 14.59 10.97 0.14
CA ALA A 420 15.70 11.67 -0.50
C ALA A 420 16.97 11.64 0.36
N ASP A 421 16.83 11.68 1.68
CA ASP A 421 17.84 11.92 2.69
C ASP A 421 17.98 10.82 3.76
N GLN A 422 17.19 9.74 3.67
CA GLN A 422 17.23 8.63 4.61
C GLN A 422 16.46 7.41 4.10
N THR A 423 16.62 6.28 4.80
CA THR A 423 15.76 5.09 4.65
C THR A 423 15.13 4.75 5.98
N THR A 424 13.83 4.57 6.02
CA THR A 424 13.08 4.19 7.22
C THR A 424 12.42 2.83 7.05
N VAL A 425 12.11 2.18 8.18
CA VAL A 425 11.19 1.03 8.23
C VAL A 425 9.95 1.40 9.00
N THR A 426 8.80 1.06 8.45
CA THR A 426 7.52 1.07 9.17
C THR A 426 7.02 -0.36 9.25
N VAL A 427 6.63 -0.80 10.45
CA VAL A 427 6.07 -2.13 10.69
C VAL A 427 4.69 -1.98 11.32
N SER A 428 3.67 -2.61 10.72
CA SER A 428 2.37 -2.79 11.36
C SER A 428 2.25 -4.23 11.86
N PHE A 429 1.72 -4.39 13.08
CA PHE A 429 1.70 -5.66 13.79
C PHE A 429 0.53 -5.73 14.78
N PRO A 430 0.13 -6.94 15.23
CA PRO A 430 -0.83 -7.08 16.34
C PRO A 430 -0.27 -6.47 17.63
N ASP A 431 -1.01 -5.55 18.24
CA ASP A 431 -0.55 -4.79 19.42
C ASP A 431 -0.67 -5.61 20.73
N THR A 432 0.04 -6.74 20.78
CA THR A 432 0.23 -7.57 21.97
C THR A 432 1.53 -7.18 22.70
N ALA A 433 1.72 -7.61 23.92
CA ALA A 433 2.98 -7.39 24.65
C ALA A 433 4.16 -8.10 23.97
N GLU A 434 3.94 -9.34 23.55
CA GLU A 434 4.90 -10.15 22.80
C GLU A 434 5.20 -9.54 21.44
N GLY A 435 4.16 -9.12 20.69
CA GLY A 435 4.29 -8.47 19.39
C GLY A 435 5.13 -7.20 19.44
N ARG A 436 4.91 -6.33 20.43
CA ARG A 436 5.75 -5.14 20.64
C ARG A 436 7.21 -5.49 20.87
N HIS A 437 7.49 -6.48 21.75
CA HIS A 437 8.85 -6.90 22.06
C HIS A 437 9.52 -7.52 20.81
N SER A 438 8.86 -8.44 20.14
CA SER A 438 9.35 -9.13 18.95
C SER A 438 9.66 -8.19 17.80
N VAL A 439 8.75 -7.23 17.52
CA VAL A 439 8.93 -6.25 16.45
C VAL A 439 10.09 -5.30 16.75
N HIS A 440 10.26 -4.85 17.99
CA HIS A 440 11.40 -4.02 18.35
C HIS A 440 12.73 -4.75 18.18
N ASN A 441 12.80 -6.03 18.60
CA ASN A 441 13.99 -6.87 18.40
C ASN A 441 14.28 -7.09 16.91
N TYR A 442 13.25 -7.40 16.12
CA TYR A 442 13.39 -7.57 14.66
C TYR A 442 13.92 -6.30 13.99
N ILE A 443 13.38 -5.14 14.34
CA ILE A 443 13.84 -3.85 13.79
C ILE A 443 15.29 -3.57 14.20
N ALA A 444 15.70 -3.90 15.43
CA ALA A 444 17.06 -3.69 15.89
C ALA A 444 18.06 -4.55 15.08
N VAL A 445 17.73 -5.84 14.84
CA VAL A 445 18.52 -6.73 13.99
C VAL A 445 18.57 -6.21 12.56
N LEU A 446 17.41 -5.89 11.99
CA LEU A 446 17.31 -5.38 10.62
C LEU A 446 18.15 -4.11 10.42
N ARG A 447 18.10 -3.18 11.38
CA ARG A 447 18.91 -1.95 11.36
C ARG A 447 20.41 -2.24 11.38
N GLY A 448 20.86 -3.20 12.19
CA GLY A 448 22.26 -3.65 12.23
C GLY A 448 22.71 -4.15 10.86
N ILE A 449 21.91 -5.03 10.24
CA ILE A 449 22.22 -5.61 8.92
C ILE A 449 22.26 -4.52 7.83
N PHE A 450 21.31 -3.58 7.83
CA PHE A 450 21.34 -2.47 6.88
C PHE A 450 22.56 -1.57 7.05
N ALA A 451 22.98 -1.30 8.30
CA ALA A 451 24.16 -0.50 8.61
C ALA A 451 25.44 -1.21 8.13
N GLU A 452 25.57 -2.51 8.39
CA GLU A 452 26.71 -3.33 7.92
C GLU A 452 26.77 -3.37 6.38
N ALA A 453 25.64 -3.55 5.71
CA ALA A 453 25.57 -3.54 4.25
C ALA A 453 25.88 -2.14 3.63
N ALA A 454 25.78 -1.07 4.42
CA ALA A 454 26.14 0.28 4.03
C ALA A 454 27.60 0.62 4.33
N GLU A 455 28.33 -0.21 5.08
CA GLU A 455 29.75 0.02 5.31
C GLU A 455 30.56 -0.22 4.04
N PRO A 456 31.51 0.64 3.71
CA PRO A 456 32.41 0.42 2.58
C PRO A 456 33.26 -0.82 2.85
N ASN A 457 32.94 -1.93 2.24
CA ASN A 457 33.81 -3.11 2.27
C ASN A 457 35.02 -2.84 1.38
N ALA A 458 36.23 -2.87 1.93
CA ALA A 458 37.45 -2.58 1.20
C ALA A 458 37.67 -3.55 0.01
N ASP A 459 37.19 -4.78 0.12
CA ASP A 459 37.28 -5.80 -0.94
C ASP A 459 36.37 -5.52 -2.14
N TRP A 460 35.32 -4.71 -1.98
CA TRP A 460 34.37 -4.37 -3.05
C TRP A 460 34.83 -3.19 -3.92
N ALA A 461 35.61 -2.28 -3.36
CA ALA A 461 36.12 -1.12 -4.09
C ALA A 461 37.15 -1.54 -5.15
N ASP A 462 37.91 -2.59 -4.89
CA ASP A 462 38.95 -3.08 -5.80
C ASP A 462 38.33 -3.87 -6.99
N GLU A 463 37.26 -4.68 -6.78
CA GLU A 463 36.57 -5.39 -7.90
C GLU A 463 35.85 -4.43 -8.85
N VAL A 464 35.27 -3.32 -8.35
CA VAL A 464 34.58 -2.33 -9.20
C VAL A 464 35.58 -1.51 -10.01
N ALA A 465 36.76 -1.25 -9.49
CA ALA A 465 37.83 -0.55 -10.21
C ALA A 465 38.32 -1.37 -11.40
N ASP A 466 38.51 -2.68 -11.24
CA ASP A 466 38.95 -3.58 -12.31
C ASP A 466 37.91 -3.75 -13.45
N HIS A 467 36.61 -3.77 -13.14
CA HIS A 467 35.55 -3.84 -14.15
C HIS A 467 35.32 -2.52 -14.90
N ALA A 468 35.56 -1.37 -14.28
CA ALA A 468 35.45 -0.07 -14.94
C ALA A 468 36.58 0.17 -15.98
N PHE A 469 37.73 -0.45 -15.80
CA PHE A 469 38.87 -0.33 -16.75
C PHE A 469 38.77 -1.34 -17.92
N ALA A 470 38.02 -2.42 -17.79
CA ALA A 470 37.87 -3.45 -18.84
C ALA A 470 36.92 -3.07 -19.98
N HIS A 471 36.12 -2.00 -19.83
CA HIS A 471 35.19 -1.51 -20.86
C HIS A 471 35.58 -0.16 -21.50
N SER A 472 36.78 0.34 -21.23
CA SER A 472 37.32 1.56 -21.86
C SER A 472 38.64 1.35 -22.64
N ALA A 473 38.91 0.11 -23.08
CA ALA A 473 40.00 -0.22 -24.02
C ALA A 473 39.44 -0.76 -25.35
#